data_378bbd7822336858849dce268d64c7ee
#
_entry.id   378bbd7822336858849dce268d64c7ee
#
_cell.length_a   1.000
_cell.length_b   1.000
_cell.length_c   1.000
_cell.angle_alpha   90.00
_cell.angle_beta   90.00
_cell.angle_gamma   90.00
#
_symmetry.space_group_name_H-M   'P 1'
#
loop_
_entity.id
_entity.type
_entity.pdbx_description
1 polymer ?
#
loop_
_entity_poly.entity_id
_entity_poly.type
_entity_poly.pdbx_seq_one_letter_code
_entity_poly.pdbx_strand_id
1 'polypeptide(L)'
;MKSATTKRVALAGALSLALVIPMAGTASAGPDDIPGTAGAATLTDTPEPERPDFYEPPEQIPSTPGTIIRTEPATFLLDPLGLSSNVVTATRVMYSSTDVDGNPIAVTGTVFVPKTKYIGASERPLISYTAGTQGMADACAPSRQMSELVEYEGIGIARTVSRGYAVAMSDYQGLGTPGSHTYMVREAQGHASLDMARAARQLTGDDVDTSNPIGLMGYSQGGGAAAAAAELAESYAPELPIKGSAIGAPPADLGKVAQNIEGGLYNAFALFATLGLAQAEHIDPGPVLNDKGEELAASVEGSCVYNLFDYAFKDSGQYTESGKKLTELLKEEPFASAVEEQRIGRLTPNAPVEINHAVADDVIPYEVGKQLGRDWCAKGARVTLNPGLTPTHVGGMVPHVEKSMYFFEKRFAGKSTANSCWRL
;
A
#
# COMPACT_ATOMS: atom_id res chain seq x y z
N MET A 1 -24.63 37.75 -42.33
CA MET A 1 -23.50 36.88 -42.03
C MET A 1 -23.92 36.02 -40.84
N LYS A 2 -24.14 34.72 -41.04
CA LYS A 2 -24.77 33.79 -40.08
C LYS A 2 -23.65 33.09 -39.29
N SER A 3 -23.68 33.24 -37.95
CA SER A 3 -22.81 32.52 -37.01
C SER A 3 -23.31 31.09 -36.82
N ALA A 4 -22.45 30.11 -37.07
CA ALA A 4 -22.73 28.71 -36.83
C ALA A 4 -22.25 28.30 -35.47
N THR A 5 -23.18 27.98 -34.57
CA THR A 5 -22.91 27.48 -33.21
C THR A 5 -22.83 25.95 -33.27
N THR A 6 -21.64 25.42 -33.09
CA THR A 6 -21.40 23.97 -33.04
C THR A 6 -21.69 23.46 -31.63
N LYS A 7 -22.78 22.70 -31.47
CA LYS A 7 -23.11 21.96 -30.24
C LYS A 7 -22.21 20.71 -30.14
N ARG A 8 -21.38 20.64 -29.12
CA ARG A 8 -20.70 19.40 -28.73
C ARG A 8 -21.64 18.59 -27.85
N VAL A 9 -22.05 17.43 -28.34
CA VAL A 9 -22.78 16.42 -27.59
C VAL A 9 -21.75 15.64 -26.75
N ALA A 10 -21.86 15.73 -25.44
CA ALA A 10 -21.10 14.88 -24.51
C ALA A 10 -21.87 13.56 -24.36
N LEU A 11 -21.28 12.48 -24.84
CA LEU A 11 -21.79 11.12 -24.63
C LEU A 11 -21.17 10.64 -23.29
N ALA A 12 -21.96 10.69 -22.21
CA ALA A 12 -21.63 10.06 -20.94
C ALA A 12 -22.03 8.59 -21.01
N GLY A 13 -21.08 7.72 -21.34
CA GLY A 13 -21.25 6.28 -21.20
C GLY A 13 -20.95 5.85 -19.76
N ALA A 14 -21.99 5.51 -19.01
CA ALA A 14 -21.85 4.84 -17.74
C ALA A 14 -21.49 3.36 -17.99
N LEU A 15 -20.21 3.01 -17.81
CA LEU A 15 -19.77 1.61 -17.76
C LEU A 15 -19.87 1.15 -16.31
N SER A 16 -20.93 0.43 -15.99
CA SER A 16 -21.05 -0.32 -14.73
C SER A 16 -20.17 -1.56 -14.85
N LEU A 17 -18.98 -1.53 -14.25
CA LEU A 17 -18.11 -2.70 -14.14
C LEU A 17 -18.61 -3.53 -12.96
N ALA A 18 -19.36 -4.59 -13.24
CA ALA A 18 -19.64 -5.65 -12.29
C ALA A 18 -18.36 -6.47 -12.11
N LEU A 19 -17.84 -6.49 -10.87
CA LEU A 19 -16.76 -7.40 -10.47
C LEU A 19 -17.31 -8.83 -10.54
N VAL A 20 -16.97 -9.58 -11.58
CA VAL A 20 -17.24 -11.01 -11.68
C VAL A 20 -16.11 -11.74 -10.95
N ILE A 21 -16.38 -12.18 -9.73
CA ILE A 21 -15.55 -13.14 -9.04
C ILE A 21 -15.84 -14.52 -9.65
N PRO A 22 -14.87 -15.27 -10.16
CA PRO A 22 -15.12 -16.62 -10.63
C PRO A 22 -15.41 -17.51 -9.41
N MET A 23 -16.67 -17.91 -9.23
CA MET A 23 -17.02 -19.01 -8.35
C MET A 23 -16.51 -20.31 -8.99
N ALA A 24 -15.54 -20.92 -8.36
CA ALA A 24 -15.15 -22.31 -8.66
C ALA A 24 -16.36 -23.22 -8.37
N GLY A 25 -16.77 -23.97 -9.40
CA GLY A 25 -17.91 -24.84 -9.34
C GLY A 25 -17.72 -25.97 -8.31
N THR A 26 -18.66 -26.06 -7.39
CA THR A 26 -18.80 -27.22 -6.51
C THR A 26 -19.40 -28.38 -7.30
N ALA A 27 -18.59 -29.43 -7.51
CA ALA A 27 -19.11 -30.73 -7.96
C ALA A 27 -19.86 -31.36 -6.79
N SER A 28 -21.15 -31.59 -6.97
CA SER A 28 -22.04 -32.32 -6.07
C SER A 28 -21.69 -33.83 -6.15
N ALA A 29 -21.12 -34.39 -5.09
CA ALA A 29 -21.06 -35.84 -4.89
C ALA A 29 -22.22 -36.26 -3.96
N GLY A 30 -22.97 -37.27 -4.37
CA GLY A 30 -24.08 -37.83 -3.63
C GLY A 30 -23.66 -38.65 -2.40
N PRO A 31 -24.62 -38.96 -1.51
CA PRO A 31 -24.31 -39.67 -0.27
C PRO A 31 -24.31 -41.17 -0.56
N ASP A 32 -23.17 -41.83 -0.32
CA ASP A 32 -23.02 -43.22 0.11
C ASP A 32 -21.55 -43.64 -0.13
N ASP A 33 -20.86 -43.87 0.98
CA ASP A 33 -19.80 -44.82 1.24
C ASP A 33 -18.79 -44.28 2.28
N ILE A 34 -19.05 -44.69 3.54
CA ILE A 34 -18.04 -44.61 4.59
C ILE A 34 -17.37 -45.99 4.70
N PRO A 35 -16.06 -46.06 4.54
CA PRO A 35 -15.27 -46.97 5.34
C PRO A 35 -14.08 -46.27 6.04
N GLY A 36 -14.06 -46.47 7.36
CA GLY A 36 -12.88 -46.74 8.16
C GLY A 36 -11.73 -45.79 8.19
N THR A 37 -11.62 -45.06 9.33
CA THR A 37 -10.36 -44.62 10.00
C THR A 37 -9.08 -44.71 9.16
N ALA A 38 -8.69 -43.61 8.58
CA ALA A 38 -7.32 -43.36 8.18
C ALA A 38 -6.93 -41.96 8.67
N GLY A 39 -5.75 -41.88 9.27
CA GLY A 39 -5.23 -40.82 10.10
C GLY A 39 -5.41 -39.38 9.56
N ALA A 40 -5.48 -38.48 10.52
CA ALA A 40 -5.37 -37.04 10.27
C ALA A 40 -4.20 -36.76 9.30
N ALA A 41 -4.54 -36.40 8.09
CA ALA A 41 -3.56 -35.79 7.18
C ALA A 41 -3.20 -34.44 7.79
N THR A 42 -2.00 -34.36 8.31
CA THR A 42 -1.33 -33.11 8.66
C THR A 42 -1.41 -32.17 7.46
N LEU A 43 -1.98 -30.99 7.66
CA LEU A 43 -1.93 -29.85 6.74
C LEU A 43 -0.49 -29.27 6.76
N THR A 44 0.49 -30.09 6.39
CA THR A 44 1.87 -29.67 6.25
C THR A 44 2.30 -29.92 4.82
N ASP A 45 3.00 -28.93 4.28
CA ASP A 45 3.74 -28.95 3.03
C ASP A 45 2.92 -28.81 1.73
N THR A 46 2.25 -27.66 1.55
CA THR A 46 2.43 -26.98 0.28
C THR A 46 3.74 -26.20 0.43
N PRO A 47 4.82 -26.54 -0.29
CA PRO A 47 6.02 -25.73 -0.30
C PRO A 47 5.60 -24.32 -0.68
N GLU A 48 6.06 -23.31 0.08
CA GLU A 48 5.96 -21.93 -0.38
C GLU A 48 6.52 -21.88 -1.81
N PRO A 49 5.81 -21.30 -2.80
CA PRO A 49 6.30 -21.29 -4.17
C PRO A 49 7.68 -20.68 -4.16
N GLU A 50 8.65 -21.40 -4.70
CA GLU A 50 10.07 -21.04 -4.73
C GLU A 50 10.22 -19.54 -5.09
N ARG A 51 10.92 -18.77 -4.25
CA ARG A 51 11.14 -17.34 -4.50
C ARG A 51 11.94 -17.20 -5.79
N PRO A 52 11.47 -16.45 -6.79
CA PRO A 52 12.24 -16.26 -8.02
C PRO A 52 13.58 -15.58 -7.75
N ASP A 53 14.63 -15.96 -8.48
CA ASP A 53 16.01 -15.43 -8.35
C ASP A 53 16.09 -13.90 -8.34
N PHE A 54 15.16 -13.23 -9.01
CA PHE A 54 15.10 -11.76 -9.01
C PHE A 54 14.93 -11.19 -7.60
N TYR A 55 14.22 -11.88 -6.72
CA TYR A 55 13.88 -11.42 -5.36
C TYR A 55 14.93 -11.83 -4.30
N GLU A 56 15.93 -12.61 -4.70
CA GLU A 56 17.04 -12.94 -3.79
C GLU A 56 18.05 -11.79 -3.78
N PRO A 57 18.31 -11.17 -2.60
CA PRO A 57 19.27 -10.07 -2.50
C PRO A 57 20.71 -10.57 -2.68
N PRO A 58 21.64 -9.69 -3.10
CA PRO A 58 23.06 -10.02 -3.06
C PRO A 58 23.55 -10.08 -1.60
N GLU A 59 24.68 -10.77 -1.37
CA GLU A 59 25.33 -10.82 -0.04
C GLU A 59 25.68 -9.43 0.51
N GLN A 60 26.01 -8.48 -0.37
CA GLN A 60 26.32 -7.10 0.01
C GLN A 60 25.28 -6.15 -0.59
N ILE A 61 24.48 -5.57 0.28
CA ILE A 61 23.49 -4.57 -0.11
C ILE A 61 24.15 -3.18 -0.08
N PRO A 62 23.98 -2.35 -1.12
CA PRO A 62 24.51 -0.98 -1.13
C PRO A 62 23.96 -0.18 0.05
N SER A 63 24.86 0.54 0.75
CA SER A 63 24.47 1.35 1.92
C SER A 63 23.82 2.69 1.58
N THR A 64 23.87 3.12 0.30
CA THR A 64 23.20 4.35 -0.12
C THR A 64 21.75 4.04 -0.48
N PRO A 65 20.76 4.59 0.25
CA PRO A 65 19.35 4.31 0.00
C PRO A 65 18.91 4.71 -1.41
N GLY A 66 18.06 3.91 -2.04
CA GLY A 66 17.58 4.09 -3.40
C GLY A 66 18.55 3.66 -4.49
N THR A 67 19.73 3.08 -4.16
CA THR A 67 20.65 2.53 -5.17
C THR A 67 20.02 1.31 -5.85
N ILE A 68 20.00 1.30 -7.17
CA ILE A 68 19.51 0.14 -7.95
C ILE A 68 20.50 -1.02 -7.81
N ILE A 69 19.98 -2.17 -7.41
CA ILE A 69 20.73 -3.43 -7.31
C ILE A 69 20.62 -4.23 -8.60
N ARG A 70 19.41 -4.38 -9.12
CA ARG A 70 19.12 -5.04 -10.39
C ARG A 70 17.80 -4.59 -10.98
N THR A 71 17.62 -4.83 -12.27
CA THR A 71 16.38 -4.55 -12.99
C THR A 71 16.04 -5.64 -13.97
N GLU A 72 14.76 -5.80 -14.26
CA GLU A 72 14.29 -6.62 -15.39
C GLU A 72 13.02 -6.01 -15.99
N PRO A 73 12.67 -6.33 -17.25
CA PRO A 73 11.38 -5.95 -17.81
C PRO A 73 10.23 -6.50 -17.00
N ALA A 74 9.20 -5.69 -16.79
CA ALA A 74 7.96 -6.10 -16.11
C ALA A 74 6.76 -6.02 -17.06
N THR A 75 5.71 -6.77 -16.73
CA THR A 75 4.42 -6.69 -17.42
C THR A 75 3.57 -5.61 -16.77
N PHE A 76 2.79 -4.90 -17.57
CA PHE A 76 1.77 -4.00 -17.06
C PHE A 76 0.41 -4.71 -17.03
N LEU A 77 -0.28 -4.61 -15.94
CA LEU A 77 -1.60 -5.19 -15.72
C LEU A 77 -2.59 -4.77 -16.84
N LEU A 78 -3.49 -5.66 -17.23
CA LEU A 78 -4.51 -5.49 -18.27
C LEU A 78 -4.00 -5.64 -19.72
N ASP A 79 -2.83 -6.26 -19.91
CA ASP A 79 -2.30 -6.47 -21.25
C ASP A 79 -1.97 -7.93 -21.57
N PRO A 80 -2.95 -8.82 -21.66
CA PRO A 80 -2.72 -10.22 -21.99
C PRO A 80 -2.13 -10.43 -23.41
N LEU A 81 -2.12 -9.38 -24.25
CA LEU A 81 -1.59 -9.40 -25.59
C LEU A 81 -0.25 -8.63 -25.74
N GLY A 82 0.31 -8.10 -24.66
CA GLY A 82 1.57 -7.34 -24.66
C GLY A 82 1.48 -5.97 -25.37
N LEU A 83 0.27 -5.45 -25.59
CA LEU A 83 0.06 -4.19 -26.34
C LEU A 83 0.41 -2.95 -25.50
N SER A 84 0.33 -3.03 -24.19
CA SER A 84 0.67 -1.91 -23.28
C SER A 84 2.15 -1.55 -23.38
N SER A 85 3.02 -2.50 -23.73
CA SER A 85 4.43 -2.25 -23.98
C SER A 85 4.68 -1.22 -25.09
N ASN A 86 3.69 -0.92 -25.94
CA ASN A 86 3.79 0.14 -26.94
C ASN A 86 3.59 1.53 -26.35
N VAL A 87 2.93 1.65 -25.18
CA VAL A 87 2.55 2.94 -24.57
C VAL A 87 3.20 3.18 -23.22
N VAL A 88 3.67 2.14 -22.53
CA VAL A 88 4.30 2.20 -21.21
C VAL A 88 5.55 1.30 -21.19
N THR A 89 6.63 1.77 -20.62
CA THR A 89 7.75 0.92 -20.19
C THR A 89 7.52 0.54 -18.74
N ALA A 90 7.44 -0.75 -18.43
CA ALA A 90 7.39 -1.28 -17.08
C ALA A 90 8.72 -1.99 -16.76
N THR A 91 9.33 -1.64 -15.64
CA THR A 91 10.60 -2.18 -15.18
C THR A 91 10.48 -2.60 -13.73
N ARG A 92 10.73 -3.88 -13.45
CA ARG A 92 10.89 -4.37 -12.08
C ARG A 92 12.27 -3.99 -11.58
N VAL A 93 12.36 -3.57 -10.33
CA VAL A 93 13.57 -3.03 -9.72
C VAL A 93 13.78 -3.69 -8.37
N MET A 94 15.01 -4.12 -8.09
CA MET A 94 15.49 -4.30 -6.73
C MET A 94 16.39 -3.11 -6.39
N TYR A 95 16.17 -2.50 -5.24
CA TYR A 95 16.90 -1.32 -4.79
C TYR A 95 17.22 -1.42 -3.30
N SER A 96 18.23 -0.65 -2.85
CA SER A 96 18.56 -0.56 -1.42
C SER A 96 17.60 0.39 -0.72
N SER A 97 17.21 0.03 0.51
CA SER A 97 16.48 0.86 1.44
C SER A 97 17.07 0.73 2.84
N THR A 98 16.40 1.28 3.85
CA THR A 98 16.86 1.27 5.23
C THR A 98 15.76 0.73 6.11
N ASP A 99 16.06 -0.25 6.96
CA ASP A 99 15.14 -0.77 7.98
C ASP A 99 14.99 0.21 9.17
N VAL A 100 14.21 -0.19 10.18
CA VAL A 100 13.98 0.62 11.38
C VAL A 100 15.24 0.78 12.25
N ASP A 101 16.18 -0.15 12.14
CA ASP A 101 17.47 -0.13 12.88
C ASP A 101 18.56 0.67 12.14
N GLY A 102 18.27 1.19 10.96
CA GLY A 102 19.23 1.92 10.13
C GLY A 102 20.12 1.03 9.27
N ASN A 103 19.85 -0.27 9.16
CA ASN A 103 20.61 -1.19 8.32
C ASN A 103 20.16 -1.14 6.86
N PRO A 104 21.09 -1.32 5.89
CA PRO A 104 20.71 -1.43 4.49
C PRO A 104 19.99 -2.75 4.22
N ILE A 105 18.85 -2.66 3.55
CA ILE A 105 18.03 -3.79 3.11
C ILE A 105 17.77 -3.73 1.61
N ALA A 106 17.45 -4.86 0.99
CA ALA A 106 16.97 -4.92 -0.38
C ALA A 106 15.45 -4.93 -0.41
N VAL A 107 14.86 -4.08 -1.23
CA VAL A 107 13.43 -3.98 -1.46
C VAL A 107 13.17 -4.06 -2.96
N THR A 108 12.02 -4.60 -3.35
CA THR A 108 11.62 -4.67 -4.75
C THR A 108 10.45 -3.72 -5.06
N GLY A 109 10.17 -3.55 -6.34
CA GLY A 109 9.06 -2.75 -6.80
C GLY A 109 9.02 -2.64 -8.32
N THR A 110 8.12 -1.82 -8.85
CA THR A 110 7.97 -1.62 -10.29
C THR A 110 7.88 -0.14 -10.65
N VAL A 111 8.57 0.24 -11.71
CA VAL A 111 8.53 1.59 -12.30
C VAL A 111 7.80 1.53 -13.65
N PHE A 112 6.84 2.42 -13.84
CA PHE A 112 6.07 2.58 -15.07
C PHE A 112 6.30 3.95 -15.67
N VAL A 113 6.80 4.01 -16.90
CA VAL A 113 7.07 5.27 -17.61
C VAL A 113 6.28 5.31 -18.91
N PRO A 114 5.36 6.27 -19.09
CA PRO A 114 4.66 6.47 -20.35
C PRO A 114 5.64 6.78 -21.47
N LYS A 115 5.52 6.11 -22.63
CA LYS A 115 6.34 6.38 -23.82
C LYS A 115 5.92 7.66 -24.56
N THR A 116 4.71 8.13 -24.32
CA THR A 116 4.23 9.41 -24.88
C THR A 116 4.88 10.58 -24.18
N LYS A 117 5.27 11.62 -24.94
CA LYS A 117 5.84 12.84 -24.36
C LYS A 117 4.85 13.47 -23.37
N TYR A 118 5.34 13.86 -22.20
CA TYR A 118 4.55 14.65 -21.26
C TYR A 118 4.37 16.09 -21.79
N ILE A 119 3.15 16.59 -21.70
CA ILE A 119 2.76 17.92 -22.23
C ILE A 119 2.25 18.87 -21.13
N GLY A 120 2.56 18.60 -19.87
CA GLY A 120 2.18 19.43 -18.73
C GLY A 120 3.05 20.67 -18.57
N ALA A 121 2.83 21.42 -17.49
CA ALA A 121 3.51 22.69 -17.19
C ALA A 121 4.90 22.52 -16.55
N SER A 122 5.27 21.30 -16.14
CA SER A 122 6.57 20.98 -15.54
C SER A 122 7.28 19.90 -16.38
N GLU A 123 8.45 19.47 -15.95
CA GLU A 123 9.00 18.19 -16.36
C GLU A 123 8.05 17.04 -15.95
N ARG A 124 8.19 15.86 -16.56
CA ARG A 124 7.31 14.71 -16.27
C ARG A 124 7.28 14.42 -14.76
N PRO A 125 6.11 14.51 -14.10
CA PRO A 125 6.01 14.16 -12.69
C PRO A 125 6.22 12.66 -12.45
N LEU A 126 6.81 12.35 -11.30
CA LEU A 126 6.89 11.01 -10.73
C LEU A 126 5.89 10.89 -9.57
N ILE A 127 5.06 9.87 -9.59
CA ILE A 127 4.23 9.49 -8.45
C ILE A 127 4.88 8.29 -7.75
N SER A 128 5.35 8.49 -6.53
CA SER A 128 5.63 7.39 -5.60
C SER A 128 4.28 6.86 -5.15
N TYR A 129 3.86 5.76 -5.77
CA TYR A 129 2.58 5.11 -5.54
C TYR A 129 2.77 4.04 -4.46
N THR A 130 2.16 4.25 -3.33
CA THR A 130 2.25 3.36 -2.18
C THR A 130 1.08 2.38 -2.20
N ALA A 131 1.37 1.10 -2.33
CA ALA A 131 0.37 0.05 -2.47
C ALA A 131 -0.48 -0.11 -1.20
N GLY A 132 -1.77 -0.41 -1.36
CA GLY A 132 -2.64 -0.88 -0.28
C GLY A 132 -2.27 -2.29 0.16
N THR A 133 -3.04 -2.87 1.08
CA THR A 133 -2.74 -4.18 1.66
C THR A 133 -2.71 -5.28 0.61
N GLN A 134 -1.58 -5.98 0.53
CA GLN A 134 -1.37 -7.11 -0.38
C GLN A 134 -1.39 -8.45 0.37
N GLY A 135 -0.92 -8.46 1.60
CA GLY A 135 -0.76 -9.65 2.45
C GLY A 135 0.58 -9.67 3.15
N MET A 136 0.98 -10.84 3.62
CA MET A 136 2.24 -11.05 4.33
C MET A 136 3.22 -11.93 3.54
N ALA A 137 2.73 -12.85 2.71
CA ALA A 137 3.56 -13.78 1.96
C ALA A 137 4.30 -13.11 0.79
N ASP A 138 5.47 -13.62 0.44
CA ASP A 138 6.29 -13.15 -0.69
C ASP A 138 5.54 -13.14 -2.03
N ALA A 139 4.64 -14.10 -2.23
CA ALA A 139 3.79 -14.16 -3.42
C ALA A 139 2.85 -12.96 -3.56
N CYS A 140 2.61 -12.24 -2.46
CA CYS A 140 1.72 -11.07 -2.44
C CYS A 140 2.41 -9.78 -2.87
N ALA A 141 3.73 -9.78 -3.11
CA ALA A 141 4.43 -8.59 -3.56
C ALA A 141 3.77 -7.97 -4.80
N PRO A 142 3.43 -6.66 -4.79
CA PRO A 142 2.81 -6.00 -5.93
C PRO A 142 3.51 -6.26 -7.25
N SER A 143 4.84 -6.26 -7.27
CA SER A 143 5.62 -6.52 -8.48
C SER A 143 5.49 -7.96 -8.99
N ARG A 144 5.20 -8.95 -8.11
CA ARG A 144 4.88 -10.33 -8.51
C ARG A 144 3.44 -10.43 -9.01
N GLN A 145 2.48 -9.91 -8.25
CA GLN A 145 1.06 -9.92 -8.61
C GLN A 145 0.78 -9.18 -9.93
N MET A 146 1.55 -8.14 -10.22
CA MET A 146 1.49 -7.42 -11.50
C MET A 146 1.81 -8.36 -12.68
N SER A 147 2.80 -9.24 -12.52
CA SER A 147 3.16 -10.23 -13.54
C SER A 147 2.11 -11.32 -13.71
N GLU A 148 1.35 -11.60 -12.67
CA GLU A 148 0.27 -12.59 -12.64
C GLU A 148 -1.09 -12.01 -13.01
N LEU A 149 -1.15 -10.70 -13.29
CA LEU A 149 -2.35 -9.96 -13.68
C LEU A 149 -3.46 -9.95 -12.61
N VAL A 150 -3.08 -10.04 -11.33
CA VAL A 150 -4.02 -10.03 -10.19
C VAL A 150 -3.86 -8.81 -9.29
N GLU A 151 -2.92 -7.90 -9.57
CA GLU A 151 -2.68 -6.68 -8.80
C GLU A 151 -3.83 -5.69 -8.94
N TYR A 152 -4.58 -5.44 -7.86
CA TYR A 152 -5.77 -4.59 -7.88
C TYR A 152 -5.46 -3.08 -7.99
N GLU A 153 -4.25 -2.63 -7.63
CA GLU A 153 -3.80 -1.24 -7.79
C GLU A 153 -3.58 -0.84 -9.25
N GLY A 154 -3.56 -1.82 -10.16
CA GLY A 154 -3.38 -1.61 -11.58
C GLY A 154 -4.34 -0.56 -12.18
N ILE A 155 -5.55 -0.42 -11.65
CA ILE A 155 -6.51 0.61 -12.08
C ILE A 155 -6.01 2.02 -11.71
N GLY A 156 -5.51 2.20 -10.49
CA GLY A 156 -4.94 3.46 -10.01
C GLY A 156 -3.68 3.83 -10.77
N ILE A 157 -2.80 2.83 -11.02
CA ILE A 157 -1.57 2.99 -11.80
C ILE A 157 -1.93 3.37 -13.24
N ALA A 158 -2.84 2.66 -13.90
CA ALA A 158 -3.28 2.96 -15.27
C ALA A 158 -3.84 4.39 -15.36
N ARG A 159 -4.62 4.81 -14.37
CA ARG A 159 -5.17 6.17 -14.30
C ARG A 159 -4.07 7.23 -14.19
N THR A 160 -3.05 6.98 -13.37
CA THR A 160 -1.90 7.85 -13.17
C THR A 160 -1.04 7.95 -14.43
N VAL A 161 -0.70 6.81 -15.03
CA VAL A 161 0.04 6.73 -16.30
C VAL A 161 -0.72 7.41 -17.45
N SER A 162 -2.05 7.30 -17.49
CA SER A 162 -2.89 7.97 -18.51
C SER A 162 -2.83 9.50 -18.44
N ARG A 163 -2.42 10.07 -17.30
CA ARG A 163 -2.12 11.52 -17.16
C ARG A 163 -0.72 11.88 -17.64
N GLY A 164 0.07 10.90 -18.10
CA GLY A 164 1.43 11.08 -18.55
C GLY A 164 2.45 11.11 -17.40
N TYR A 165 2.05 10.79 -16.16
CA TYR A 165 2.94 10.73 -15.01
C TYR A 165 3.69 9.39 -15.01
N ALA A 166 4.95 9.39 -14.59
CA ALA A 166 5.66 8.18 -14.23
C ALA A 166 5.17 7.69 -12.88
N VAL A 167 5.20 6.38 -12.65
CA VAL A 167 4.79 5.75 -11.38
C VAL A 167 5.93 4.87 -10.88
N ALA A 168 6.25 4.98 -9.60
CA ALA A 168 7.16 4.11 -8.88
C ALA A 168 6.42 3.48 -7.71
N MET A 169 6.23 2.15 -7.73
CA MET A 169 5.51 1.41 -6.69
C MET A 169 6.45 0.44 -6.00
N SER A 170 6.61 0.60 -4.68
CA SER A 170 7.39 -0.29 -3.83
C SER A 170 6.56 -1.49 -3.39
N ASP A 171 7.23 -2.64 -3.23
CA ASP A 171 6.64 -3.83 -2.59
C ASP A 171 6.73 -3.74 -1.06
N TYR A 172 7.50 -2.80 -0.51
CA TYR A 172 7.88 -2.67 0.91
C TYR A 172 8.87 -3.73 1.41
N GLN A 173 9.37 -3.53 2.63
CA GLN A 173 10.31 -4.45 3.29
C GLN A 173 9.66 -5.79 3.59
N GLY A 174 10.35 -6.88 3.25
CA GLY A 174 9.94 -8.24 3.58
C GLY A 174 8.71 -8.73 2.80
N LEU A 175 8.32 -8.04 1.71
CA LEU A 175 7.29 -8.51 0.81
C LEU A 175 7.94 -8.83 -0.56
N GLY A 176 8.09 -10.13 -0.85
CA GLY A 176 8.81 -10.65 -2.00
C GLY A 176 10.29 -10.92 -1.77
N THR A 177 10.95 -10.22 -0.85
CA THR A 177 12.34 -10.43 -0.43
C THR A 177 12.40 -11.19 0.90
N PRO A 178 13.55 -11.80 1.28
CA PRO A 178 13.66 -12.53 2.54
C PRO A 178 13.27 -11.73 3.77
N GLY A 179 12.64 -12.41 4.74
CA GLY A 179 12.15 -11.85 6.01
C GLY A 179 10.65 -11.61 5.98
N SER A 180 10.02 -11.47 7.16
CA SER A 180 8.59 -11.19 7.26
C SER A 180 8.29 -9.73 6.89
N HIS A 181 7.12 -9.51 6.28
CA HIS A 181 6.68 -8.17 5.89
C HIS A 181 6.45 -7.27 7.10
N THR A 182 7.11 -6.11 7.12
CA THR A 182 6.93 -5.07 8.14
C THR A 182 5.64 -4.26 7.90
N TYR A 183 4.50 -4.99 7.84
CA TYR A 183 3.19 -4.42 7.56
C TYR A 183 2.81 -3.35 8.60
N MET A 184 2.39 -2.17 8.14
CA MET A 184 2.01 -1.00 8.95
C MET A 184 3.15 -0.35 9.75
N VAL A 185 4.39 -0.78 9.59
CA VAL A 185 5.53 -0.14 10.23
C VAL A 185 5.85 1.18 9.52
N ARG A 186 5.63 2.28 10.24
CA ARG A 186 5.69 3.66 9.74
C ARG A 186 7.00 3.99 9.02
N GLU A 187 8.14 3.73 9.69
CA GLU A 187 9.45 4.06 9.13
C GLU A 187 9.80 3.15 7.94
N ALA A 188 9.62 1.85 8.07
CA ALA A 188 9.93 0.89 7.02
C ALA A 188 9.18 1.20 5.71
N GLN A 189 7.86 1.48 5.80
CA GLN A 189 7.06 1.82 4.63
C GLN A 189 7.39 3.20 4.06
N GLY A 190 7.67 4.17 4.92
CA GLY A 190 8.09 5.52 4.52
C GLY A 190 9.44 5.52 3.80
N HIS A 191 10.44 4.84 4.36
CA HIS A 191 11.77 4.69 3.75
C HIS A 191 11.68 3.98 2.41
N ALA A 192 11.05 2.81 2.34
CA ALA A 192 10.90 2.06 1.10
C ALA A 192 10.22 2.89 0.00
N SER A 193 9.22 3.70 0.34
CA SER A 193 8.49 4.54 -0.62
C SER A 193 9.34 5.71 -1.15
N LEU A 194 10.15 6.33 -0.30
CA LEU A 194 11.07 7.41 -0.66
C LEU A 194 12.26 6.88 -1.48
N ASP A 195 12.80 5.72 -1.10
CA ASP A 195 13.91 5.08 -1.79
C ASP A 195 13.50 4.52 -3.15
N MET A 196 12.26 4.06 -3.29
CA MET A 196 11.71 3.70 -4.59
C MET A 196 11.63 4.91 -5.53
N ALA A 197 11.30 6.09 -5.01
CA ALA A 197 11.36 7.32 -5.80
C ALA A 197 12.79 7.68 -6.20
N ARG A 198 13.79 7.48 -5.32
CA ARG A 198 15.22 7.63 -5.65
C ARG A 198 15.66 6.66 -6.74
N ALA A 199 15.29 5.38 -6.63
CA ALA A 199 15.60 4.35 -7.61
C ALA A 199 14.97 4.67 -8.97
N ALA A 200 13.70 5.06 -9.01
CA ALA A 200 13.01 5.39 -10.25
C ALA A 200 13.69 6.53 -11.03
N ARG A 201 14.26 7.50 -10.34
CA ARG A 201 14.99 8.62 -10.97
C ARG A 201 16.31 8.21 -11.61
N GLN A 202 16.89 7.06 -11.24
CA GLN A 202 18.09 6.51 -11.88
C GLN A 202 17.77 5.71 -13.13
N LEU A 203 16.55 5.17 -13.27
CA LEU A 203 16.16 4.28 -14.37
C LEU A 203 15.84 4.99 -15.68
N THR A 204 15.41 6.21 -15.59
CA THR A 204 14.57 6.80 -16.64
C THR A 204 15.31 7.80 -17.52
N GLY A 205 16.62 7.95 -17.32
CA GLY A 205 17.42 8.86 -18.12
C GLY A 205 16.83 10.29 -18.16
N ASP A 206 16.68 10.84 -19.35
CA ASP A 206 16.19 12.23 -19.54
C ASP A 206 14.69 12.42 -19.22
N ASP A 207 13.90 11.33 -19.05
CA ASP A 207 12.44 11.42 -18.84
C ASP A 207 12.04 11.65 -17.38
N VAL A 208 12.85 11.19 -16.39
CA VAL A 208 12.64 11.45 -14.96
C VAL A 208 14.01 11.63 -14.29
N ASP A 209 14.47 12.84 -14.19
CA ASP A 209 15.75 13.21 -13.58
C ASP A 209 15.60 13.82 -12.17
N THR A 210 16.65 14.46 -11.68
CA THR A 210 16.66 15.10 -10.36
C THR A 210 15.75 16.30 -10.23
N SER A 211 15.26 16.88 -11.32
CA SER A 211 14.39 18.07 -11.33
C SER A 211 12.89 17.73 -11.35
N ASN A 212 12.53 16.51 -11.71
CA ASN A 212 11.13 16.09 -11.86
C ASN A 212 10.35 16.20 -10.55
N PRO A 213 9.18 16.85 -10.56
CA PRO A 213 8.37 17.00 -9.36
C PRO A 213 7.80 15.64 -8.93
N ILE A 214 7.81 15.38 -7.61
CA ILE A 214 7.34 14.14 -7.02
C ILE A 214 6.02 14.37 -6.29
N GLY A 215 5.08 13.42 -6.46
CA GLY A 215 3.89 13.27 -5.64
C GLY A 215 3.92 11.95 -4.87
N LEU A 216 3.45 11.95 -3.63
CA LEU A 216 3.24 10.72 -2.84
C LEU A 216 1.74 10.38 -2.88
N MET A 217 1.38 9.13 -3.18
CA MET A 217 -0.02 8.74 -3.34
C MET A 217 -0.26 7.30 -2.88
N GLY A 218 -1.29 7.07 -2.09
CA GLY A 218 -1.74 5.74 -1.74
C GLY A 218 -3.04 5.71 -0.97
N TYR A 219 -3.63 4.53 -0.86
CA TYR A 219 -4.90 4.27 -0.18
C TYR A 219 -4.74 3.17 0.88
N SER A 220 -5.45 3.25 2.01
CA SER A 220 -5.42 2.25 3.08
C SER A 220 -4.00 2.10 3.68
N GLN A 221 -3.40 0.90 3.67
CA GLN A 221 -1.97 0.73 3.99
C GLN A 221 -1.13 1.73 3.21
N GLY A 222 -1.35 1.85 1.90
CA GLY A 222 -0.68 2.82 1.06
C GLY A 222 -0.93 4.26 1.50
N GLY A 223 -2.13 4.58 2.01
CA GLY A 223 -2.41 5.88 2.63
C GLY A 223 -1.55 6.15 3.86
N GLY A 224 -1.34 5.13 4.70
CA GLY A 224 -0.41 5.16 5.82
C GLY A 224 1.05 5.34 5.37
N ALA A 225 1.48 4.57 4.38
CA ALA A 225 2.83 4.66 3.83
C ALA A 225 3.12 6.03 3.17
N ALA A 226 2.17 6.57 2.39
CA ALA A 226 2.30 7.91 1.81
C ALA A 226 2.33 9.01 2.89
N ALA A 227 1.55 8.84 3.96
CA ALA A 227 1.55 9.75 5.10
C ALA A 227 2.88 9.70 5.87
N ALA A 228 3.40 8.50 6.13
CA ALA A 228 4.71 8.30 6.75
C ALA A 228 5.85 8.88 5.89
N ALA A 229 5.84 8.60 4.59
CA ALA A 229 6.80 9.17 3.64
C ALA A 229 6.76 10.70 3.62
N ALA A 230 5.55 11.30 3.68
CA ALA A 230 5.39 12.75 3.72
C ALA A 230 5.99 13.38 4.99
N GLU A 231 5.88 12.71 6.14
CA GLU A 231 6.47 13.16 7.40
C GLU A 231 7.99 12.98 7.44
N LEU A 232 8.50 11.88 6.90
CA LEU A 232 9.92 11.53 6.92
C LEU A 232 10.73 12.24 5.84
N ALA A 233 10.09 12.77 4.80
CA ALA A 233 10.77 13.32 3.62
C ALA A 233 11.80 14.39 3.95
N GLU A 234 11.52 15.30 4.90
CA GLU A 234 12.43 16.39 5.25
C GLU A 234 13.72 15.90 5.91
N SER A 235 13.62 14.87 6.75
CA SER A 235 14.76 14.31 7.49
C SER A 235 15.50 13.21 6.72
N TYR A 236 14.77 12.37 6.00
CA TYR A 236 15.30 11.18 5.34
C TYR A 236 15.65 11.39 3.86
N ALA A 237 14.85 12.20 3.15
CA ALA A 237 15.00 12.39 1.69
C ALA A 237 14.83 13.87 1.27
N PRO A 238 15.60 14.82 1.89
CA PRO A 238 15.43 16.25 1.65
C PRO A 238 15.71 16.69 0.19
N GLU A 239 16.44 15.88 -0.56
CA GLU A 239 16.75 16.13 -1.97
C GLU A 239 15.60 15.79 -2.94
N LEU A 240 14.56 15.08 -2.47
CA LEU A 240 13.40 14.75 -3.31
C LEU A 240 12.45 15.95 -3.42
N PRO A 241 12.18 16.46 -4.63
CA PRO A 241 11.34 17.65 -4.84
C PRO A 241 9.84 17.30 -4.71
N ILE A 242 9.41 16.89 -3.51
CA ILE A 242 8.02 16.51 -3.23
C ILE A 242 7.14 17.76 -3.31
N LYS A 243 6.11 17.73 -4.16
CA LYS A 243 5.19 18.84 -4.42
C LYS A 243 3.85 18.70 -3.71
N GLY A 244 3.55 17.50 -3.23
CA GLY A 244 2.33 17.23 -2.48
C GLY A 244 2.11 15.75 -2.24
N SER A 245 1.22 15.44 -1.28
CA SER A 245 0.86 14.07 -0.92
C SER A 245 -0.65 13.91 -0.94
N ALA A 246 -1.15 12.92 -1.68
CA ALA A 246 -2.55 12.54 -1.75
C ALA A 246 -2.74 11.23 -0.97
N ILE A 247 -3.43 11.32 0.15
CA ILE A 247 -3.50 10.29 1.17
C ILE A 247 -4.94 9.82 1.30
N GLY A 248 -5.19 8.55 1.01
CA GLY A 248 -6.51 7.94 1.07
C GLY A 248 -6.67 7.07 2.32
N ALA A 249 -7.71 7.32 3.12
CA ALA A 249 -8.08 6.51 4.28
C ALA A 249 -6.86 6.04 5.10
N PRO A 250 -6.04 6.94 5.67
CA PRO A 250 -4.79 6.57 6.35
C PRO A 250 -5.03 5.92 7.72
N PRO A 251 -4.42 4.76 8.03
CA PRO A 251 -4.48 4.14 9.35
C PRO A 251 -3.48 4.80 10.33
N ALA A 252 -3.65 6.11 10.58
CA ALA A 252 -2.70 6.92 11.35
C ALA A 252 -2.66 6.60 12.85
N ASP A 253 -3.59 5.78 13.35
CA ASP A 253 -3.73 5.33 14.74
C ASP A 253 -4.09 3.84 14.75
N LEU A 254 -3.07 2.98 14.80
CA LEU A 254 -3.26 1.53 14.69
C LEU A 254 -4.12 0.97 15.83
N GLY A 255 -4.00 1.52 17.03
CA GLY A 255 -4.81 1.09 18.17
C GLY A 255 -6.31 1.30 17.94
N LYS A 256 -6.72 2.43 17.35
CA LYS A 256 -8.13 2.70 17.00
C LYS A 256 -8.60 1.83 15.82
N VAL A 257 -7.73 1.59 14.83
CA VAL A 257 -8.07 0.71 13.72
C VAL A 257 -8.27 -0.71 14.22
N ALA A 258 -7.35 -1.25 15.03
CA ALA A 258 -7.47 -2.58 15.61
C ALA A 258 -8.79 -2.75 16.40
N GLN A 259 -9.14 -1.77 17.24
CA GLN A 259 -10.41 -1.77 17.99
C GLN A 259 -11.65 -1.83 17.08
N ASN A 260 -11.57 -1.25 15.88
CA ASN A 260 -12.69 -1.25 14.93
C ASN A 260 -12.85 -2.58 14.18
N ILE A 261 -11.75 -3.28 13.91
CA ILE A 261 -11.76 -4.45 13.01
C ILE A 261 -11.57 -5.79 13.71
N GLU A 262 -11.06 -5.81 14.96
CA GLU A 262 -10.84 -7.07 15.69
C GLU A 262 -12.13 -7.87 15.83
N GLY A 263 -12.03 -9.16 15.51
CA GLY A 263 -13.17 -10.10 15.55
C GLY A 263 -14.26 -9.81 14.50
N GLY A 264 -14.04 -8.85 13.61
CA GLY A 264 -14.92 -8.50 12.49
C GLY A 264 -14.50 -9.13 11.18
N LEU A 265 -15.12 -8.65 10.09
CA LEU A 265 -14.84 -9.11 8.72
C LEU A 265 -13.37 -8.89 8.32
N TYR A 266 -12.77 -7.79 8.74
CA TYR A 266 -11.42 -7.35 8.38
C TYR A 266 -10.37 -7.69 9.45
N ASN A 267 -10.66 -8.67 10.30
CA ASN A 267 -9.77 -9.11 11.38
C ASN A 267 -8.36 -9.47 10.88
N ALA A 268 -8.23 -9.98 9.65
CA ALA A 268 -6.93 -10.28 9.03
C ALA A 268 -5.94 -9.11 9.12
N PHE A 269 -6.39 -7.88 8.90
CA PHE A 269 -5.51 -6.71 8.90
C PHE A 269 -4.93 -6.39 10.28
N ALA A 270 -5.67 -6.69 11.37
CA ALA A 270 -5.14 -6.57 12.72
C ALA A 270 -4.05 -7.63 12.98
N LEU A 271 -4.24 -8.86 12.48
CA LEU A 271 -3.26 -9.93 12.58
C LEU A 271 -1.99 -9.59 11.76
N PHE A 272 -2.13 -9.13 10.53
CA PHE A 272 -1.01 -8.67 9.69
C PHE A 272 -0.20 -7.57 10.40
N ALA A 273 -0.89 -6.55 10.94
CA ALA A 273 -0.22 -5.45 11.63
C ALA A 273 0.52 -5.91 12.88
N THR A 274 -0.03 -6.86 13.63
CA THR A 274 0.63 -7.39 14.82
C THR A 274 1.91 -8.15 14.48
N LEU A 275 1.89 -8.98 13.44
CA LEU A 275 3.09 -9.70 12.99
C LEU A 275 4.12 -8.73 12.40
N GLY A 276 3.68 -7.75 11.60
CA GLY A 276 4.57 -6.72 11.05
C GLY A 276 5.26 -5.89 12.12
N LEU A 277 4.55 -5.53 13.20
CA LEU A 277 5.11 -4.83 14.36
C LEU A 277 6.08 -5.73 15.12
N ALA A 278 5.70 -6.98 15.38
CA ALA A 278 6.56 -7.94 16.08
C ALA A 278 7.89 -8.14 15.34
N GLN A 279 7.84 -8.24 14.01
CA GLN A 279 9.04 -8.34 13.17
C GLN A 279 9.93 -7.11 13.28
N ALA A 280 9.36 -5.90 13.16
CA ALA A 280 10.12 -4.66 13.13
C ALA A 280 10.73 -4.30 14.50
N GLU A 281 10.00 -4.58 15.57
CA GLU A 281 10.41 -4.25 16.94
C GLU A 281 11.11 -5.43 17.64
N HIS A 282 11.46 -6.49 16.91
CA HIS A 282 12.10 -7.71 17.42
C HIS A 282 11.36 -8.32 18.61
N ILE A 283 10.03 -8.24 18.62
CA ILE A 283 9.17 -8.82 19.65
C ILE A 283 8.91 -10.29 19.31
N ASP A 284 9.29 -11.20 20.20
CA ASP A 284 8.89 -12.60 20.09
C ASP A 284 7.40 -12.75 20.50
N PRO A 285 6.49 -13.10 19.60
CA PRO A 285 5.09 -13.32 19.95
C PRO A 285 4.83 -14.66 20.66
N GLY A 286 5.77 -15.63 20.60
CA GLY A 286 5.63 -16.97 21.17
C GLY A 286 5.13 -16.98 22.62
N PRO A 287 5.69 -16.17 23.54
CA PRO A 287 5.24 -16.15 24.95
C PRO A 287 3.79 -15.73 25.18
N VAL A 288 3.15 -15.08 24.21
CA VAL A 288 1.75 -14.65 24.32
C VAL A 288 0.77 -15.50 23.50
N LEU A 289 1.28 -16.30 22.58
CA LEU A 289 0.48 -17.22 21.76
C LEU A 289 0.38 -18.61 22.41
N ASN A 290 -0.76 -19.27 22.25
CA ASN A 290 -0.86 -20.71 22.49
C ASN A 290 -0.63 -21.47 21.19
N ASP A 291 -0.62 -22.82 21.21
CA ASP A 291 -0.37 -23.67 20.03
C ASP A 291 -1.23 -23.27 18.82
N LYS A 292 -2.52 -22.94 19.05
CA LYS A 292 -3.42 -22.49 17.97
C LYS A 292 -3.06 -21.08 17.46
N GLY A 293 -2.51 -20.25 18.33
CA GLY A 293 -2.03 -18.92 17.99
C GLY A 293 -0.80 -18.99 17.11
N GLU A 294 0.14 -19.91 17.39
CA GLU A 294 1.32 -20.13 16.56
C GLU A 294 0.92 -20.67 15.17
N GLU A 295 0.00 -21.65 15.11
CA GLU A 295 -0.55 -22.12 13.84
C GLU A 295 -1.25 -21.01 13.04
N LEU A 296 -2.01 -20.13 13.72
CA LEU A 296 -2.66 -18.98 13.08
C LEU A 296 -1.62 -17.99 12.56
N ALA A 297 -0.61 -17.65 13.32
CA ALA A 297 0.46 -16.74 12.93
C ALA A 297 1.18 -17.25 11.66
N ALA A 298 1.58 -18.51 11.63
CA ALA A 298 2.19 -19.15 10.48
C ALA A 298 1.26 -19.12 9.23
N SER A 299 -0.04 -19.39 9.42
CA SER A 299 -1.03 -19.28 8.34
C SER A 299 -1.17 -17.85 7.81
N VAL A 300 -1.13 -16.86 8.70
CA VAL A 300 -1.22 -15.43 8.36
C VAL A 300 0.02 -14.98 7.58
N GLU A 301 1.21 -15.39 7.97
CA GLU A 301 2.45 -15.10 7.24
C GLU A 301 2.44 -15.63 5.81
N GLY A 302 1.82 -16.77 5.57
CA GLY A 302 1.67 -17.38 4.24
C GLY A 302 0.49 -16.85 3.42
N SER A 303 -0.19 -15.77 3.82
CA SER A 303 -1.44 -15.35 3.19
C SER A 303 -1.37 -14.00 2.46
N CYS A 304 -2.16 -13.89 1.40
CA CYS A 304 -2.41 -12.64 0.68
C CYS A 304 -3.77 -12.02 1.07
N VAL A 305 -4.00 -10.78 0.64
CA VAL A 305 -5.22 -10.03 0.98
C VAL A 305 -6.51 -10.74 0.56
N TYR A 306 -6.49 -11.54 -0.49
CA TYR A 306 -7.66 -12.30 -0.94
C TYR A 306 -8.02 -13.47 0.02
N ASN A 307 -7.12 -13.84 0.94
CA ASN A 307 -7.39 -14.80 2.02
C ASN A 307 -8.05 -14.17 3.25
N LEU A 308 -8.38 -12.88 3.23
CA LEU A 308 -8.88 -12.14 4.40
C LEU A 308 -10.09 -12.81 5.07
N PHE A 309 -10.93 -13.49 4.29
CA PHE A 309 -12.13 -14.17 4.80
C PHE A 309 -11.82 -15.41 5.66
N ASP A 310 -10.64 -16.02 5.50
CA ASP A 310 -10.19 -17.17 6.30
C ASP A 310 -9.97 -16.76 7.78
N TYR A 311 -9.76 -15.48 8.03
CA TYR A 311 -9.50 -14.88 9.34
C TYR A 311 -10.68 -14.07 9.89
N ALA A 312 -11.75 -13.90 9.11
CA ALA A 312 -12.91 -13.13 9.51
C ALA A 312 -13.62 -13.75 10.73
N PHE A 313 -14.11 -12.87 11.61
CA PHE A 313 -14.90 -13.21 12.78
C PHE A 313 -14.22 -14.15 13.80
N LYS A 314 -12.90 -14.34 13.72
CA LYS A 314 -12.15 -15.09 14.71
C LYS A 314 -12.01 -14.26 16.00
N ASP A 315 -12.33 -14.88 17.14
CA ASP A 315 -12.09 -14.28 18.47
C ASP A 315 -10.61 -14.48 18.83
N SER A 316 -9.86 -13.40 18.85
CA SER A 316 -8.41 -13.40 19.09
C SER A 316 -8.01 -13.97 20.45
N GLY A 317 -8.87 -13.87 21.47
CA GLY A 317 -8.62 -14.46 22.79
C GLY A 317 -8.48 -15.99 22.80
N GLN A 318 -8.97 -16.69 21.76
CA GLN A 318 -8.79 -18.14 21.65
C GLN A 318 -7.37 -18.57 21.24
N TYR A 319 -6.55 -17.62 20.79
CA TYR A 319 -5.22 -17.82 20.22
C TYR A 319 -4.10 -17.33 21.15
N THR A 320 -4.44 -16.86 22.36
CA THR A 320 -3.50 -16.33 23.33
C THR A 320 -3.48 -17.19 24.60
N GLU A 321 -2.32 -17.34 25.22
CA GLU A 321 -2.14 -18.08 26.49
C GLU A 321 -3.01 -17.52 27.62
N SER A 322 -3.15 -16.20 27.68
CA SER A 322 -3.91 -15.50 28.73
C SER A 322 -5.41 -15.45 28.49
N GLY A 323 -5.90 -15.82 27.29
CA GLY A 323 -7.27 -15.59 26.86
C GLY A 323 -7.60 -14.11 26.57
N LYS A 324 -6.64 -13.22 26.66
CA LYS A 324 -6.80 -11.80 26.32
C LYS A 324 -6.96 -11.63 24.83
N LYS A 325 -7.81 -10.67 24.45
CA LYS A 325 -7.94 -10.28 23.04
C LYS A 325 -6.72 -9.51 22.55
N LEU A 326 -6.53 -9.49 21.24
CA LEU A 326 -5.44 -8.75 20.60
C LEU A 326 -5.45 -7.27 21.01
N THR A 327 -6.61 -6.62 20.99
CA THR A 327 -6.73 -5.19 21.41
C THR A 327 -6.46 -4.95 22.90
N GLU A 328 -6.44 -5.97 23.73
CA GLU A 328 -6.00 -5.88 25.13
C GLU A 328 -4.45 -6.01 25.18
N LEU A 329 -3.89 -6.99 24.46
CA LEU A 329 -2.43 -7.19 24.37
C LEU A 329 -1.71 -5.98 23.78
N LEU A 330 -2.29 -5.34 22.75
CA LEU A 330 -1.74 -4.13 22.14
C LEU A 330 -1.71 -2.90 23.10
N LYS A 331 -2.24 -3.01 24.31
CA LYS A 331 -2.15 -1.99 25.36
C LYS A 331 -1.12 -2.35 26.45
N GLU A 332 -0.48 -3.50 26.34
CA GLU A 332 0.52 -3.99 27.28
C GLU A 332 1.90 -3.97 26.60
N GLU A 333 2.94 -3.74 27.41
CA GLU A 333 4.31 -3.80 26.90
C GLU A 333 4.70 -5.25 26.52
N PRO A 334 5.49 -5.45 25.45
CA PRO A 334 6.13 -4.40 24.64
C PRO A 334 5.28 -3.84 23.49
N PHE A 335 4.12 -4.40 23.21
CA PHE A 335 3.28 -4.00 22.07
C PHE A 335 2.72 -2.57 22.19
N ALA A 336 2.48 -2.07 23.40
CA ALA A 336 1.93 -0.73 23.60
C ALA A 336 2.88 0.34 23.07
N SER A 337 4.17 0.25 23.36
CA SER A 337 5.21 1.13 22.82
C SER A 337 5.33 0.97 21.30
N ALA A 338 5.37 -0.26 20.80
CA ALA A 338 5.45 -0.56 19.38
C ALA A 338 4.29 0.09 18.59
N VAL A 339 3.06 -0.04 19.05
CA VAL A 339 1.86 0.59 18.43
C VAL A 339 1.95 2.11 18.45
N GLU A 340 2.39 2.71 19.57
CA GLU A 340 2.48 4.16 19.69
C GLU A 340 3.58 4.72 18.77
N GLU A 341 4.68 4.01 18.54
CA GLU A 341 5.74 4.42 17.62
C GLU A 341 5.27 4.51 16.17
N GLN A 342 4.29 3.71 15.78
CA GLN A 342 3.70 3.77 14.44
C GLN A 342 2.73 4.95 14.25
N ARG A 343 2.48 5.76 15.28
CA ARG A 343 1.57 6.90 15.20
C ARG A 343 2.02 7.90 14.14
N ILE A 344 1.16 8.16 13.15
CA ILE A 344 1.33 9.23 12.17
C ILE A 344 0.63 10.50 12.67
N GLY A 345 1.18 11.68 12.37
CA GLY A 345 0.75 12.97 12.91
C GLY A 345 1.76 13.58 13.87
N ARG A 346 2.91 12.92 14.08
CA ARG A 346 3.98 13.39 14.97
C ARG A 346 4.90 14.42 14.33
N LEU A 347 5.19 14.27 13.05
CA LEU A 347 6.02 15.19 12.28
C LEU A 347 5.15 16.05 11.35
N THR A 348 5.76 17.01 10.66
CA THR A 348 5.05 17.93 9.77
C THR A 348 5.43 17.64 8.32
N PRO A 349 4.48 17.29 7.45
CA PRO A 349 4.76 17.24 6.01
C PRO A 349 5.23 18.60 5.49
N ASN A 350 6.33 18.62 4.74
CA ASN A 350 6.90 19.85 4.17
C ASN A 350 6.20 20.32 2.88
N ALA A 351 5.29 19.51 2.32
CA ALA A 351 4.49 19.82 1.14
C ALA A 351 2.99 19.73 1.45
N PRO A 352 2.11 20.42 0.69
CA PRO A 352 0.67 20.35 0.88
C PRO A 352 0.13 18.92 0.80
N VAL A 353 -0.81 18.60 1.69
CA VAL A 353 -1.43 17.27 1.78
C VAL A 353 -2.93 17.34 1.45
N GLU A 354 -3.41 16.34 0.71
CA GLU A 354 -4.82 16.07 0.52
C GLU A 354 -5.17 14.74 1.20
N ILE A 355 -6.15 14.74 2.13
CA ILE A 355 -6.69 13.54 2.76
C ILE A 355 -8.07 13.26 2.18
N ASN A 356 -8.25 12.11 1.55
CA ASN A 356 -9.52 11.61 1.02
C ASN A 356 -9.99 10.44 1.87
N HIS A 357 -11.12 10.57 2.59
CA HIS A 357 -11.59 9.54 3.51
C HIS A 357 -13.10 9.42 3.47
N ALA A 358 -13.63 8.21 3.27
CA ALA A 358 -15.06 7.97 3.31
C ALA A 358 -15.59 8.10 4.75
N VAL A 359 -16.72 8.79 4.94
CA VAL A 359 -17.32 8.98 6.27
C VAL A 359 -17.84 7.66 6.85
N ALA A 360 -18.28 6.76 5.96
CA ALA A 360 -18.79 5.43 6.31
C ALA A 360 -17.75 4.33 6.07
N ASP A 361 -16.48 4.63 6.28
CA ASP A 361 -15.39 3.66 6.18
C ASP A 361 -15.54 2.61 7.29
N ASP A 362 -15.62 1.35 6.92
CA ASP A 362 -15.86 0.20 7.81
C ASP A 362 -14.58 -0.50 8.27
N VAL A 363 -13.41 -0.07 7.78
CA VAL A 363 -12.08 -0.56 8.18
C VAL A 363 -11.37 0.47 9.04
N ILE A 364 -11.14 1.66 8.48
CA ILE A 364 -10.42 2.74 9.15
C ILE A 364 -11.41 3.84 9.52
N PRO A 365 -11.75 4.03 10.81
CA PRO A 365 -12.71 5.03 11.21
C PRO A 365 -12.35 6.42 10.67
N TYR A 366 -13.30 7.11 10.06
CA TYR A 366 -13.11 8.46 9.49
C TYR A 366 -12.42 9.45 10.44
N GLU A 367 -12.73 9.36 11.74
CA GLU A 367 -12.10 10.22 12.75
C GLU A 367 -10.58 10.02 12.87
N VAL A 368 -10.03 8.86 12.45
CA VAL A 368 -8.57 8.63 12.43
C VAL A 368 -7.91 9.56 11.39
N GLY A 369 -8.41 9.58 10.16
CA GLY A 369 -7.88 10.48 9.12
C GLY A 369 -8.16 11.95 9.39
N LYS A 370 -9.31 12.26 10.01
CA LYS A 370 -9.66 13.62 10.42
C LYS A 370 -8.77 14.12 11.57
N GLN A 371 -8.43 13.26 12.53
CA GLN A 371 -7.52 13.59 13.60
C GLN A 371 -6.11 13.84 13.06
N LEU A 372 -5.63 12.99 12.13
CA LEU A 372 -4.38 13.24 11.42
C LEU A 372 -4.34 14.63 10.77
N GLY A 373 -5.44 15.02 10.11
CA GLY A 373 -5.55 16.35 9.52
C GLY A 373 -5.43 17.47 10.57
N ARG A 374 -6.03 17.31 11.76
CA ARG A 374 -5.90 18.26 12.88
C ARG A 374 -4.49 18.34 13.40
N ASP A 375 -3.83 17.18 13.60
CA ASP A 375 -2.49 17.10 14.15
C ASP A 375 -1.49 17.82 13.23
N TRP A 376 -1.59 17.63 11.92
CA TRP A 376 -0.78 18.32 10.93
C TRP A 376 -1.11 19.82 10.82
N CYS A 377 -2.39 20.19 10.87
CA CYS A 377 -2.80 21.60 10.89
C CYS A 377 -2.23 22.33 12.12
N ALA A 378 -2.27 21.71 13.30
CA ALA A 378 -1.70 22.27 14.53
C ALA A 378 -0.19 22.51 14.44
N LYS A 379 0.52 21.74 13.58
CA LYS A 379 1.95 21.89 13.29
C LYS A 379 2.25 22.82 12.11
N GLY A 380 1.22 23.45 11.52
CA GLY A 380 1.38 24.41 10.43
C GLY A 380 1.36 23.82 9.02
N ALA A 381 1.12 22.51 8.86
CA ALA A 381 0.98 21.90 7.54
C ALA A 381 -0.26 22.46 6.80
N ARG A 382 -0.20 22.43 5.47
CA ARG A 382 -1.34 22.78 4.61
C ARG A 382 -2.11 21.54 4.24
N VAL A 383 -3.27 21.35 4.86
CA VAL A 383 -4.11 20.14 4.73
C VAL A 383 -5.42 20.45 4.03
N THR A 384 -5.79 19.66 3.04
CA THR A 384 -7.12 19.58 2.46
C THR A 384 -7.77 18.28 2.90
N LEU A 385 -8.83 18.33 3.72
CA LEU A 385 -9.62 17.13 4.07
C LEU A 385 -10.87 17.07 3.21
N ASN A 386 -11.07 15.96 2.51
CA ASN A 386 -12.20 15.66 1.64
C ASN A 386 -13.01 14.47 2.19
N PRO A 387 -14.09 14.72 2.94
CA PRO A 387 -15.02 13.66 3.34
C PRO A 387 -15.63 13.00 2.09
N GLY A 388 -15.60 11.67 2.01
CA GLY A 388 -16.26 10.88 0.97
C GLY A 388 -17.63 10.41 1.43
N LEU A 389 -18.61 10.33 0.52
CA LEU A 389 -19.96 9.81 0.81
C LEU A 389 -20.15 8.36 0.29
N THR A 390 -19.12 7.77 -0.31
CA THR A 390 -19.17 6.36 -0.70
C THR A 390 -19.27 5.47 0.53
N PRO A 391 -20.10 4.41 0.48
CA PRO A 391 -20.14 3.41 1.53
C PRO A 391 -18.86 2.58 1.50
N THR A 392 -18.45 2.07 2.65
CA THR A 392 -17.33 1.16 2.89
C THR A 392 -15.94 1.73 2.58
N HIS A 393 -14.93 1.07 3.11
CA HIS A 393 -13.52 1.36 2.86
C HIS A 393 -13.16 1.21 1.38
N VAL A 394 -13.48 0.06 0.79
CA VAL A 394 -13.18 -0.24 -0.62
C VAL A 394 -13.84 0.77 -1.56
N GLY A 395 -15.07 1.20 -1.26
CA GLY A 395 -15.80 2.21 -2.04
C GLY A 395 -15.11 3.57 -2.10
N GLY A 396 -14.23 3.89 -1.16
CA GLY A 396 -13.45 5.14 -1.10
C GLY A 396 -12.26 5.20 -2.07
N MET A 397 -11.77 4.05 -2.55
CA MET A 397 -10.53 3.96 -3.34
C MET A 397 -10.60 4.69 -4.68
N VAL A 398 -11.61 4.40 -5.51
CA VAL A 398 -11.75 5.04 -6.84
C VAL A 398 -11.93 6.56 -6.73
N PRO A 399 -12.81 7.10 -5.88
CA PRO A 399 -12.89 8.54 -5.64
C PRO A 399 -11.60 9.17 -5.15
N HIS A 400 -10.79 8.45 -4.33
CA HIS A 400 -9.48 8.90 -3.93
C HIS A 400 -8.55 9.09 -5.14
N VAL A 401 -8.42 8.08 -6.01
CA VAL A 401 -7.59 8.16 -7.22
C VAL A 401 -7.97 9.37 -8.07
N GLU A 402 -9.27 9.58 -8.35
CA GLU A 402 -9.71 10.71 -9.18
C GLU A 402 -9.42 12.08 -8.55
N LYS A 403 -9.67 12.25 -7.25
CA LYS A 403 -9.36 13.49 -6.53
C LYS A 403 -7.86 13.76 -6.51
N SER A 404 -7.05 12.72 -6.30
CA SER A 404 -5.59 12.80 -6.30
C SER A 404 -5.05 13.32 -7.64
N MET A 405 -5.63 12.88 -8.77
CA MET A 405 -5.23 13.41 -10.09
C MET A 405 -5.46 14.94 -10.19
N TYR A 406 -6.62 15.46 -9.71
CA TYR A 406 -6.88 16.91 -9.69
C TYR A 406 -5.96 17.66 -8.74
N PHE A 407 -5.64 17.06 -7.60
CA PHE A 407 -4.70 17.63 -6.66
C PHE A 407 -3.31 17.77 -7.30
N PHE A 408 -2.76 16.68 -7.86
CA PHE A 408 -1.44 16.69 -8.47
C PHE A 408 -1.35 17.60 -9.69
N GLU A 409 -2.38 17.67 -10.54
CA GLU A 409 -2.41 18.61 -11.66
C GLU A 409 -2.20 20.06 -11.19
N LYS A 410 -2.81 20.47 -10.07
CA LYS A 410 -2.59 21.77 -9.46
C LYS A 410 -1.19 21.90 -8.88
N ARG A 411 -0.72 20.87 -8.16
CA ARG A 411 0.58 20.92 -7.50
C ARG A 411 1.74 21.00 -8.49
N PHE A 412 1.70 20.21 -9.55
CA PHE A 412 2.74 20.22 -10.58
C PHE A 412 2.68 21.48 -11.47
N ALA A 413 1.53 22.12 -11.56
CA ALA A 413 1.41 23.44 -12.19
C ALA A 413 1.78 24.61 -11.25
N GLY A 414 2.30 24.35 -10.04
CA GLY A 414 2.66 25.37 -9.06
C GLY A 414 1.46 26.12 -8.45
N LYS A 415 0.23 25.62 -8.65
CA LYS A 415 -0.99 26.24 -8.14
C LYS A 415 -1.24 25.87 -6.68
N SER A 416 -1.86 26.79 -5.94
CA SER A 416 -2.29 26.54 -4.57
C SER A 416 -3.44 25.52 -4.52
N THR A 417 -3.51 24.77 -3.42
CA THR A 417 -4.62 23.86 -3.09
C THR A 417 -5.50 24.47 -2.00
N ALA A 418 -6.68 23.92 -1.78
CA ALA A 418 -7.52 24.27 -0.66
C ALA A 418 -6.79 24.05 0.68
N ASN A 419 -7.28 24.69 1.73
CA ASN A 419 -6.80 24.48 3.10
C ASN A 419 -8.00 24.32 4.01
N SER A 420 -8.11 23.16 4.67
CA SER A 420 -9.21 22.82 5.59
C SER A 420 -8.89 23.13 7.05
N CYS A 421 -7.68 23.58 7.39
CA CYS A 421 -7.24 23.75 8.77
C CYS A 421 -8.13 24.70 9.59
N TRP A 422 -8.76 25.67 8.95
CA TRP A 422 -9.67 26.61 9.62
C TRP A 422 -10.98 25.94 10.15
N ARG A 423 -11.32 24.75 9.70
CA ARG A 423 -12.53 23.99 10.05
C ARG A 423 -12.29 22.63 10.68
N LEU A 424 -11.03 22.19 10.79
CA LEU A 424 -10.59 20.97 11.47
C LEU A 424 -10.35 21.24 12.95
#